data_a57eac8690c6bf4fe1c101df81561bce
#
_entry.id   a57eac8690c6bf4fe1c101df81561bce
#
_cell.length_a   1.000
_cell.length_b   1.000
_cell.length_c   1.000
_cell.angle_alpha   90.00
_cell.angle_beta   90.00
_cell.angle_gamma   90.00
#
_symmetry.space_group_name_H-M   'P 1'
#
loop_
_entity.id
_entity.type
_entity.pdbx_description
1 polymer ?
#
loop_
_entity_poly.entity_id
_entity_poly.type
_entity_poly.pdbx_seq_one_letter_code
_entity_poly.pdbx_strand_id
1 'polypeptide(L)'
;MADDAGIIQIRSQPGIKRDGTKLEGDAYVDGRWARFQRGLPRKIGGYRAVNKYFEDVVRALNGSTQNSLTYIHAGSANALNRLYLDSSGNTSVIADRTPTSGFTPDDRNLWTLAVDSKLVAGVPVNLILAQVAPTLDDISCTEDGALFYGELTDTAALTTIALPTGGSVTGGIVALHPYTFYFGNDGQIGWSIAGDPTDLTGAGSGFVNATSQKVVAGLPLRGGPGNSPSGLFWSLDALVRASFVGGAPVFQFDTISAETSILSSRCVIEYDGVFYWIGVDRFLMYNGVVREVPNDMNLNFFFDNLDPTYRQKVFATKVPRFGEIWWCFPTKGFTEPNWAIIYNVRENLWYDTPLPTTGRAAGIWPSVFPKPIMTAAQGNTAPIDYRVTEDSSPRVTEDGANRVTEDSEAVTYKMWIHEDGVDEIDGQSLQPILSFFETADISLPIQNGQDKALQVLVLEPDFVQAGDMSVQVRGRRNARAPEVNGDPMTFPAEATSVEQEIVYLKDQRRELRFYFESNAVGGDYQMGTILAHIRPGDGTTL
;
A
#
# COMPACT_ATOMS: atom_id res chain seq x y z
N MET A 1 37.32 -41.53 -11.97
CA MET A 1 36.09 -40.85 -12.44
C MET A 1 36.29 -39.37 -12.23
N ALA A 2 36.37 -38.60 -13.29
CA ALA A 2 36.59 -37.16 -13.18
C ALA A 2 35.47 -36.55 -12.32
N ASP A 3 35.86 -35.73 -11.37
CA ASP A 3 34.94 -34.89 -10.58
C ASP A 3 34.22 -33.96 -11.59
N ASP A 4 33.02 -34.31 -12.03
CA ASP A 4 32.19 -33.46 -12.89
C ASP A 4 31.60 -32.32 -12.04
N ALA A 5 32.48 -31.47 -11.50
CA ALA A 5 32.05 -30.19 -10.90
C ALA A 5 31.64 -29.25 -12.04
N GLY A 6 30.41 -28.77 -11.97
CA GLY A 6 29.88 -27.82 -12.93
C GLY A 6 29.60 -26.48 -12.27
N ILE A 7 29.61 -25.39 -13.05
CA ILE A 7 29.15 -24.08 -12.63
C ILE A 7 27.79 -23.85 -13.23
N ILE A 8 26.79 -23.53 -12.41
CA ILE A 8 25.46 -23.18 -12.84
C ILE A 8 25.14 -21.75 -12.47
N GLN A 9 24.36 -21.10 -13.30
CA GLN A 9 23.74 -19.82 -12.95
C GLN A 9 22.44 -20.09 -12.18
N ILE A 10 22.31 -19.46 -11.00
CA ILE A 10 21.08 -19.49 -10.24
C ILE A 10 20.06 -18.60 -10.96
N ARG A 11 18.95 -19.20 -11.40
CA ARG A 11 17.86 -18.50 -12.07
C ARG A 11 16.55 -18.89 -11.42
N SER A 12 15.73 -17.87 -11.10
CA SER A 12 14.34 -18.04 -10.71
C SER A 12 13.50 -17.07 -11.53
N GLN A 13 12.27 -17.45 -11.85
CA GLN A 13 11.34 -16.51 -12.47
C GLN A 13 10.98 -15.40 -11.47
N PRO A 14 10.90 -14.13 -11.93
CA PRO A 14 10.56 -13.01 -11.07
C PRO A 14 9.13 -13.11 -10.54
N GLY A 15 8.92 -12.57 -9.35
CA GLY A 15 7.68 -12.68 -8.60
C GLY A 15 7.83 -13.64 -7.43
N ILE A 16 6.88 -13.62 -6.49
CA ILE A 16 6.86 -14.53 -5.33
C ILE A 16 5.65 -15.44 -5.47
N LYS A 17 5.89 -16.72 -5.66
CA LYS A 17 4.86 -17.73 -5.80
C LYS A 17 4.50 -18.32 -4.43
N ARG A 18 3.34 -17.92 -3.93
CA ARG A 18 2.76 -18.47 -2.70
C ARG A 18 1.80 -19.62 -2.96
N ASP A 19 1.15 -19.61 -4.14
CA ASP A 19 0.16 -20.61 -4.50
C ASP A 19 0.83 -21.88 -5.02
N GLY A 20 0.29 -23.03 -4.62
CA GLY A 20 0.85 -24.32 -4.97
C GLY A 20 1.91 -24.84 -4.00
N THR A 21 2.71 -25.79 -4.44
CA THR A 21 3.78 -26.37 -3.63
C THR A 21 5.12 -25.72 -3.97
N LYS A 22 6.05 -25.72 -3.03
CA LYS A 22 7.40 -25.16 -3.25
C LYS A 22 8.19 -25.84 -4.38
N LEU A 23 7.81 -27.06 -4.77
CA LEU A 23 8.40 -27.80 -5.90
C LEU A 23 7.72 -27.50 -7.23
N GLU A 24 6.63 -26.78 -7.21
CA GLU A 24 5.85 -26.48 -8.40
C GLU A 24 6.29 -25.14 -8.99
N GLY A 25 7.07 -25.21 -10.03
CA GLY A 25 7.53 -24.04 -10.76
C GLY A 25 8.96 -23.62 -10.43
N ASP A 26 9.39 -22.55 -11.06
CA ASP A 26 10.73 -22.01 -11.05
C ASP A 26 10.78 -20.53 -10.58
N ALA A 27 9.67 -20.04 -9.97
CA ALA A 27 9.61 -18.71 -9.38
C ALA A 27 10.20 -18.70 -7.97
N TYR A 28 10.56 -17.49 -7.47
CA TYR A 28 10.92 -17.32 -6.06
C TYR A 28 9.78 -17.78 -5.16
N VAL A 29 10.11 -18.56 -4.12
CA VAL A 29 9.12 -19.22 -3.27
C VAL A 29 8.78 -18.44 -2.01
N ASP A 30 9.64 -17.51 -1.61
CA ASP A 30 9.44 -16.65 -0.44
C ASP A 30 10.22 -15.33 -0.60
N GLY A 31 9.74 -14.28 0.09
CA GLY A 31 10.40 -13.00 0.16
C GLY A 31 9.74 -12.05 1.14
N ARG A 32 10.53 -11.12 1.62
CA ARG A 32 10.10 -10.06 2.52
C ARG A 32 10.85 -8.78 2.17
N TRP A 33 10.12 -7.69 2.03
CA TRP A 33 10.66 -6.36 1.72
C TRP A 33 11.59 -6.37 0.49
N ALA A 34 11.22 -7.20 -0.48
CA ALA A 34 11.91 -7.40 -1.75
C ALA A 34 10.97 -7.13 -2.92
N ARG A 35 11.45 -6.38 -3.91
CA ARG A 35 10.79 -6.11 -5.19
C ARG A 35 11.60 -6.71 -6.32
N PHE A 36 10.98 -6.79 -7.49
CA PHE A 36 11.66 -7.21 -8.70
C PHE A 36 11.89 -6.03 -9.63
N GLN A 37 13.09 -5.91 -10.15
CA GLN A 37 13.44 -4.91 -11.14
C GLN A 37 14.32 -5.56 -12.21
N ARG A 38 13.93 -5.47 -13.45
CA ARG A 38 14.57 -6.19 -14.57
C ARG A 38 14.61 -7.71 -14.34
N GLY A 39 13.56 -8.23 -13.73
CA GLY A 39 13.44 -9.64 -13.39
C GLY A 39 14.28 -10.13 -12.21
N LEU A 40 14.99 -9.24 -11.50
CA LEU A 40 15.90 -9.60 -10.40
C LEU A 40 15.46 -8.96 -9.08
N PRO A 41 15.66 -9.64 -7.94
CA PRO A 41 15.34 -9.11 -6.63
C PRO A 41 16.15 -7.86 -6.27
N ARG A 42 15.47 -6.93 -5.66
CA ARG A 42 16.01 -5.71 -5.08
C ARG A 42 15.30 -5.39 -3.78
N LYS A 43 16.00 -4.81 -2.80
CA LYS A 43 15.37 -4.34 -1.56
C LYS A 43 14.35 -3.23 -1.85
N ILE A 44 13.20 -3.27 -1.19
CA ILE A 44 12.24 -2.17 -1.16
C ILE A 44 12.85 -1.05 -0.30
N GLY A 45 12.61 0.21 -0.68
CA GLY A 45 13.14 1.36 0.06
C GLY A 45 12.66 1.41 1.51
N GLY A 46 13.43 2.15 2.32
CA GLY A 46 13.11 2.40 3.71
C GLY A 46 11.95 3.38 3.90
N TYR A 47 11.67 3.72 5.15
CA TYR A 47 10.63 4.68 5.47
C TYR A 47 11.02 5.52 6.68
N ARG A 48 10.60 6.79 6.63
CA ARG A 48 10.88 7.80 7.65
C ARG A 48 9.61 8.29 8.31
N ALA A 49 9.58 8.30 9.64
CA ALA A 49 8.48 8.92 10.38
C ALA A 49 8.46 10.44 10.17
N VAL A 50 7.28 10.95 9.94
CA VAL A 50 6.99 12.37 10.09
C VAL A 50 6.79 12.63 11.57
N ASN A 51 7.52 13.60 12.15
CA ASN A 51 7.45 13.93 13.58
C ASN A 51 6.15 14.69 13.93
N LYS A 52 5.02 14.08 13.57
CA LYS A 52 3.67 14.53 13.89
C LYS A 52 2.83 13.31 14.23
N TYR A 53 1.94 13.50 15.20
CA TYR A 53 1.16 12.41 15.77
C TYR A 53 -0.32 12.74 15.64
N PHE A 54 -1.11 11.73 15.29
CA PHE A 54 -2.55 11.78 15.28
C PHE A 54 -3.09 11.03 16.51
N GLU A 55 -4.22 11.48 17.04
CA GLU A 55 -4.86 10.88 18.21
C GLU A 55 -5.61 9.59 17.90
N ASP A 56 -5.89 9.34 16.59
CA ASP A 56 -6.64 8.19 16.12
C ASP A 56 -6.10 7.67 14.79
N VAL A 57 -6.51 6.45 14.40
CA VAL A 57 -6.11 5.81 13.15
C VAL A 57 -6.58 6.62 11.94
N VAL A 58 -5.65 7.15 11.19
CA VAL A 58 -5.96 7.86 9.94
C VAL A 58 -6.19 6.84 8.82
N ARG A 59 -7.42 6.81 8.29
CA ARG A 59 -7.83 5.88 7.24
C ARG A 59 -8.06 6.53 5.89
N ALA A 60 -8.16 7.85 5.84
CA ALA A 60 -8.28 8.61 4.60
C ALA A 60 -7.17 9.64 4.50
N LEU A 61 -6.54 9.71 3.34
CA LEU A 61 -5.52 10.69 3.03
C LEU A 61 -5.83 11.35 1.69
N ASN A 62 -5.64 12.67 1.64
CA ASN A 62 -5.59 13.41 0.38
C ASN A 62 -4.37 14.30 0.37
N GLY A 63 -3.61 14.30 -0.72
CA GLY A 63 -2.41 15.12 -0.89
C GLY A 63 -2.54 16.02 -2.12
N SER A 64 -2.48 17.33 -1.90
CA SER A 64 -2.58 18.33 -2.96
C SER A 64 -1.54 19.42 -2.80
N THR A 65 -0.93 19.85 -3.89
CA THR A 65 0.15 20.84 -3.84
C THR A 65 -0.37 22.21 -4.27
N GLN A 66 -0.09 23.20 -3.43
CA GLN A 66 -0.32 24.62 -3.73
C GLN A 66 0.83 25.45 -3.15
N ASN A 67 1.31 26.43 -3.90
CA ASN A 67 2.41 27.32 -3.49
C ASN A 67 3.67 26.57 -3.01
N SER A 68 4.07 25.51 -3.72
CA SER A 68 5.23 24.66 -3.40
C SER A 68 5.13 23.86 -2.09
N LEU A 69 3.99 23.86 -1.44
CA LEU A 69 3.69 23.05 -0.25
C LEU A 69 2.70 21.95 -0.61
N THR A 70 2.96 20.75 -0.12
CA THR A 70 2.03 19.63 -0.27
C THR A 70 1.14 19.56 0.98
N TYR A 71 -0.12 19.95 0.83
CA TYR A 71 -1.14 19.89 1.87
C TYR A 71 -1.69 18.47 1.98
N ILE A 72 -1.60 17.89 3.16
CA ILE A 72 -2.13 16.57 3.49
C ILE A 72 -3.34 16.76 4.38
N HIS A 73 -4.48 16.26 3.93
CA HIS A 73 -5.68 16.10 4.76
C HIS A 73 -5.79 14.65 5.19
N ALA A 74 -6.00 14.43 6.47
CA ALA A 74 -5.95 13.14 7.13
C ALA A 74 -7.24 12.93 7.93
N GLY A 75 -8.09 12.00 7.48
CA GLY A 75 -9.37 11.68 8.13
C GLY A 75 -9.24 10.44 9.00
N SER A 76 -9.61 10.58 10.28
CA SER A 76 -9.77 9.49 11.24
C SER A 76 -11.24 9.32 11.62
N ALA A 77 -11.56 8.35 12.47
CA ALA A 77 -12.93 8.13 12.94
C ALA A 77 -13.53 9.38 13.61
N ASN A 78 -12.70 10.12 14.34
CA ASN A 78 -13.16 11.21 15.22
C ASN A 78 -12.78 12.60 14.72
N ALA A 79 -11.89 12.74 13.73
CA ALA A 79 -11.37 14.04 13.32
C ALA A 79 -10.94 14.08 11.86
N LEU A 80 -10.92 15.28 11.29
CA LEU A 80 -10.25 15.60 10.05
C LEU A 80 -9.13 16.60 10.32
N ASN A 81 -7.90 16.18 10.09
CA ASN A 81 -6.70 16.97 10.34
C ASN A 81 -6.04 17.45 9.04
N ARG A 82 -5.32 18.55 9.10
CA ARG A 82 -4.50 19.06 8.00
C ARG A 82 -3.09 19.40 8.47
N LEU A 83 -2.13 19.01 7.67
CA LEU A 83 -0.74 19.48 7.75
C LEU A 83 -0.21 19.74 6.34
N TYR A 84 0.95 20.38 6.24
CA TYR A 84 1.66 20.43 4.95
C TYR A 84 3.07 19.88 5.09
N LEU A 85 3.60 19.40 3.96
CA LEU A 85 4.98 19.01 3.77
C LEU A 85 5.63 19.99 2.77
N ASP A 86 6.84 20.44 3.06
CA ASP A 86 7.69 21.12 2.10
C ASP A 86 8.47 20.09 1.24
N SER A 87 9.28 20.58 0.29
CA SER A 87 10.09 19.73 -0.59
C SER A 87 11.14 18.90 0.15
N SER A 88 11.50 19.28 1.37
CA SER A 88 12.45 18.58 2.25
C SER A 88 11.76 17.59 3.20
N GLY A 89 10.43 17.56 3.19
CA GLY A 89 9.64 16.72 4.10
C GLY A 89 9.42 17.33 5.48
N ASN A 90 9.74 18.61 5.69
CA ASN A 90 9.41 19.30 6.93
C ASN A 90 7.92 19.59 6.98
N THR A 91 7.34 19.56 8.18
CA THR A 91 5.90 19.63 8.40
C THR A 91 5.48 20.87 9.15
N SER A 92 4.27 21.37 8.84
CA SER A 92 3.57 22.32 9.70
C SER A 92 3.07 21.66 10.99
N VAL A 93 2.56 22.46 11.90
CA VAL A 93 1.68 22.00 13.00
C VAL A 93 0.43 21.35 12.39
N ILE A 94 -0.09 20.32 13.03
CA ILE A 94 -1.39 19.73 12.67
C ILE A 94 -2.47 20.73 13.03
N ALA A 95 -3.34 21.03 12.06
CA ALA A 95 -4.54 21.85 12.27
C ALA A 95 -5.76 20.93 12.28
N ASP A 96 -6.58 21.03 13.30
CA ASP A 96 -7.88 20.37 13.37
C ASP A 96 -8.87 21.11 12.46
N ARG A 97 -9.44 20.39 11.50
CA ARG A 97 -10.45 20.89 10.57
C ARG A 97 -11.79 20.18 10.69
N THR A 98 -11.97 19.45 11.79
CA THR A 98 -13.21 18.72 12.06
C THR A 98 -14.41 19.67 12.02
N PRO A 99 -15.47 19.33 11.27
CA PRO A 99 -16.66 20.16 11.20
C PRO A 99 -17.32 20.33 12.57
N THR A 100 -17.72 21.55 12.89
CA THR A 100 -18.39 21.87 14.17
C THR A 100 -19.89 21.57 14.17
N SER A 101 -20.48 21.29 13.00
CA SER A 101 -21.89 20.93 12.83
C SER A 101 -22.06 19.90 11.70
N GLY A 102 -23.02 19.00 11.88
CA GLY A 102 -23.34 17.96 10.90
C GLY A 102 -22.35 16.79 10.89
N PHE A 103 -21.40 16.75 11.81
CA PHE A 103 -20.48 15.64 12.04
C PHE A 103 -20.69 15.05 13.43
N THR A 104 -20.69 13.74 13.52
CA THR A 104 -20.72 12.99 14.78
C THR A 104 -19.55 12.02 14.79
N PRO A 105 -18.66 12.08 15.79
CA PRO A 105 -17.62 11.07 15.98
C PRO A 105 -18.23 9.67 16.12
N ASP A 106 -17.70 8.72 15.35
CA ASP A 106 -18.13 7.31 15.39
C ASP A 106 -16.94 6.46 14.89
N ASP A 107 -16.59 5.41 15.59
CA ASP A 107 -15.46 4.52 15.24
C ASP A 107 -15.60 3.87 13.86
N ARG A 108 -16.83 3.82 13.33
CA ARG A 108 -17.14 3.31 11.98
C ARG A 108 -16.94 4.33 10.86
N ASN A 109 -16.70 5.61 11.19
CA ASN A 109 -16.55 6.67 10.20
C ASN A 109 -15.41 6.42 9.24
N LEU A 110 -15.72 6.55 7.94
CA LEU A 110 -14.76 6.50 6.86
C LEU A 110 -14.91 7.76 6.00
N TRP A 111 -13.81 8.47 5.80
CA TRP A 111 -13.78 9.68 4.99
C TRP A 111 -13.43 9.37 3.54
N THR A 112 -14.06 10.11 2.63
CA THR A 112 -13.63 10.26 1.24
C THR A 112 -13.28 11.72 0.99
N LEU A 113 -12.11 11.99 0.42
CA LEU A 113 -11.56 13.32 0.26
C LEU A 113 -11.28 13.62 -1.20
N ALA A 114 -11.71 14.78 -1.68
CA ALA A 114 -11.47 15.26 -3.04
C ALA A 114 -11.04 16.73 -3.02
N VAL A 115 -10.38 17.18 -4.08
CA VAL A 115 -10.02 18.59 -4.26
C VAL A 115 -10.63 19.08 -5.55
N ASP A 116 -11.30 20.22 -5.48
CA ASP A 116 -11.84 20.94 -6.64
C ASP A 116 -11.60 22.44 -6.44
N SER A 117 -11.97 23.24 -7.43
CA SER A 117 -11.82 24.68 -7.39
C SER A 117 -13.13 25.40 -7.70
N LYS A 118 -13.32 26.56 -7.10
CA LYS A 118 -14.46 27.46 -7.32
C LYS A 118 -13.96 28.86 -7.55
N LEU A 119 -14.70 29.62 -8.37
CA LEU A 119 -14.40 31.04 -8.57
C LEU A 119 -15.08 31.89 -7.48
N VAL A 120 -14.26 32.58 -6.68
CA VAL A 120 -14.72 33.54 -5.68
C VAL A 120 -14.30 34.93 -6.15
N ALA A 121 -15.27 35.78 -6.47
CA ALA A 121 -15.03 37.11 -7.04
C ALA A 121 -14.07 37.11 -8.29
N GLY A 122 -14.16 36.05 -9.12
CA GLY A 122 -13.34 35.88 -10.31
C GLY A 122 -11.92 35.30 -10.06
N VAL A 123 -11.59 34.94 -8.82
CA VAL A 123 -10.33 34.31 -8.45
C VAL A 123 -10.57 32.81 -8.17
N PRO A 124 -9.78 31.89 -8.76
CA PRO A 124 -9.91 30.47 -8.45
C PRO A 124 -9.40 30.19 -7.03
N VAL A 125 -10.23 29.57 -6.22
CA VAL A 125 -9.92 29.10 -4.87
C VAL A 125 -10.02 27.58 -4.86
N ASN A 126 -8.94 26.91 -4.45
CA ASN A 126 -8.92 25.45 -4.30
C ASN A 126 -9.58 25.07 -2.97
N LEU A 127 -10.49 24.14 -3.06
CA LEU A 127 -11.26 23.63 -1.91
C LEU A 127 -10.89 22.17 -1.66
N ILE A 128 -10.78 21.82 -0.38
CA ILE A 128 -10.92 20.44 0.06
C ILE A 128 -12.40 20.15 0.24
N LEU A 129 -12.83 19.05 -0.35
CA LEU A 129 -14.16 18.47 -0.22
C LEU A 129 -14.05 17.17 0.55
N ALA A 130 -14.88 16.99 1.54
CA ALA A 130 -14.85 15.83 2.41
C ALA A 130 -16.24 15.23 2.54
N GLN A 131 -16.31 13.92 2.47
CA GLN A 131 -17.50 13.14 2.77
C GLN A 131 -17.16 12.17 3.89
N VAL A 132 -18.07 11.97 4.81
CA VAL A 132 -17.94 10.98 5.89
C VAL A 132 -19.24 10.19 6.03
N ALA A 133 -19.11 8.88 6.24
CA ALA A 133 -20.22 7.99 6.58
C ALA A 133 -19.72 6.82 7.44
N PRO A 134 -20.58 6.21 8.30
CA PRO A 134 -20.18 5.11 9.20
C PRO A 134 -20.16 3.77 8.43
N THR A 135 -19.25 3.65 7.46
CA THR A 135 -19.17 2.52 6.52
C THR A 135 -17.96 1.63 6.72
N LEU A 136 -17.13 1.87 7.75
CA LEU A 136 -15.88 1.14 7.94
C LEU A 136 -16.10 -0.36 8.16
N ASP A 137 -17.12 -0.74 8.92
CA ASP A 137 -17.40 -2.14 9.25
C ASP A 137 -18.27 -2.84 8.21
N ASP A 138 -19.11 -2.06 7.50
CA ASP A 138 -20.01 -2.58 6.48
C ASP A 138 -20.03 -1.70 5.23
N ILE A 139 -19.54 -2.23 4.12
CA ILE A 139 -19.55 -1.56 2.82
C ILE A 139 -20.97 -1.25 2.32
N SER A 140 -21.95 -2.05 2.74
CA SER A 140 -23.37 -1.89 2.37
C SER A 140 -24.16 -1.01 3.36
N CYS A 141 -23.51 -0.47 4.39
CA CYS A 141 -24.17 0.41 5.36
C CYS A 141 -24.94 1.54 4.67
N THR A 142 -26.20 1.73 5.07
CA THR A 142 -27.12 2.70 4.47
C THR A 142 -27.36 3.93 5.34
N GLU A 143 -26.64 4.06 6.47
CA GLU A 143 -26.74 5.25 7.34
C GLU A 143 -26.28 6.49 6.58
N ASP A 144 -27.01 7.59 6.74
CA ASP A 144 -26.72 8.84 6.04
C ASP A 144 -25.34 9.39 6.39
N GLY A 145 -24.63 9.84 5.36
CA GLY A 145 -23.37 10.55 5.48
C GLY A 145 -23.55 12.05 5.40
N ALA A 146 -22.44 12.77 5.54
CA ALA A 146 -22.41 14.23 5.45
C ALA A 146 -21.32 14.71 4.49
N LEU A 147 -21.52 15.88 3.90
CA LEU A 147 -20.59 16.55 3.01
C LEU A 147 -20.10 17.86 3.61
N PHE A 148 -18.82 18.14 3.41
CA PHE A 148 -18.15 19.33 3.95
C PHE A 148 -17.19 19.91 2.92
N TYR A 149 -16.89 21.20 3.08
CA TYR A 149 -15.87 21.90 2.29
C TYR A 149 -15.11 22.94 3.10
N GLY A 150 -13.97 23.33 2.60
CA GLY A 150 -13.18 24.45 3.10
C GLY A 150 -12.03 24.78 2.16
N GLU A 151 -11.41 25.94 2.31
CA GLU A 151 -10.24 26.26 1.47
C GLU A 151 -9.09 25.29 1.78
N LEU A 152 -8.37 24.87 0.73
CA LEU A 152 -7.31 23.87 0.82
C LEU A 152 -6.21 24.27 1.81
N THR A 153 -5.87 25.56 1.85
CA THR A 153 -4.77 26.12 2.64
C THR A 153 -5.18 26.60 4.04
N ASP A 154 -6.49 26.68 4.31
CA ASP A 154 -7.02 27.19 5.57
C ASP A 154 -6.83 26.19 6.73
N THR A 155 -6.89 26.69 7.94
CA THR A 155 -6.86 25.92 9.19
C THR A 155 -8.21 25.86 9.91
N ALA A 156 -9.20 26.60 9.42
CA ALA A 156 -10.55 26.61 10.00
C ALA A 156 -11.27 25.27 9.80
N ALA A 157 -12.23 24.98 10.70
CA ALA A 157 -13.14 23.84 10.59
C ALA A 157 -13.89 23.86 9.25
N LEU A 158 -14.21 22.69 8.71
CA LEU A 158 -14.96 22.59 7.45
C LEU A 158 -16.42 22.99 7.65
N THR A 159 -17.00 23.54 6.59
CA THR A 159 -18.40 23.95 6.51
C THR A 159 -19.24 22.85 5.85
N THR A 160 -20.44 22.62 6.34
CA THR A 160 -21.37 21.61 5.81
C THR A 160 -21.92 22.05 4.43
N ILE A 161 -21.97 21.11 3.49
CA ILE A 161 -22.68 21.25 2.21
C ILE A 161 -24.09 20.67 2.34
N ALA A 162 -25.10 21.46 1.96
CA ALA A 162 -26.47 21.00 1.97
C ALA A 162 -26.75 20.02 0.79
N LEU A 163 -27.35 18.87 1.12
CA LEU A 163 -27.83 17.92 0.12
C LEU A 163 -29.20 18.35 -0.43
N PRO A 164 -29.51 18.05 -1.70
CA PRO A 164 -30.86 18.19 -2.22
C PRO A 164 -31.83 17.23 -1.51
N THR A 165 -33.11 17.57 -1.51
CA THR A 165 -34.15 16.68 -0.94
C THR A 165 -34.15 15.32 -1.64
N GLY A 166 -33.98 14.24 -0.87
CA GLY A 166 -33.86 12.88 -1.39
C GLY A 166 -32.44 12.50 -1.83
N GLY A 167 -31.46 13.38 -1.65
CA GLY A 167 -30.05 13.06 -1.88
C GLY A 167 -29.48 12.16 -0.79
N SER A 168 -28.70 11.15 -1.18
CA SER A 168 -27.96 10.24 -0.28
C SER A 168 -26.47 10.28 -0.59
N VAL A 169 -25.63 10.30 0.47
CA VAL A 169 -24.17 10.41 0.34
C VAL A 169 -23.44 9.46 1.28
N THR A 170 -23.73 8.19 1.16
CA THR A 170 -23.11 7.15 1.99
C THR A 170 -21.88 6.49 1.35
N GLY A 171 -21.60 6.79 0.08
CA GLY A 171 -20.53 6.15 -0.69
C GLY A 171 -19.27 6.99 -0.84
N GLY A 172 -19.40 8.28 -1.11
CA GLY A 172 -18.24 9.13 -1.30
C GLY A 172 -18.49 10.40 -2.10
N ILE A 173 -17.37 11.09 -2.37
CA ILE A 173 -17.32 12.32 -3.18
C ILE A 173 -16.15 12.24 -4.16
N VAL A 174 -16.33 12.76 -5.38
CA VAL A 174 -15.27 12.85 -6.40
C VAL A 174 -15.41 14.13 -7.22
N ALA A 175 -14.29 14.77 -7.51
CA ALA A 175 -14.22 15.95 -8.37
C ALA A 175 -14.03 15.53 -9.83
N LEU A 176 -14.97 15.90 -10.70
CA LEU A 176 -14.91 15.78 -12.17
C LEU A 176 -15.01 17.18 -12.77
N HIS A 177 -14.07 18.05 -12.44
CA HIS A 177 -14.10 19.47 -12.80
C HIS A 177 -14.68 19.72 -14.19
N PRO A 178 -15.62 20.68 -14.37
CA PRO A 178 -16.08 21.68 -13.41
C PRO A 178 -17.25 21.24 -12.49
N TYR A 179 -17.52 19.95 -12.38
CA TYR A 179 -18.56 19.40 -11.51
C TYR A 179 -17.94 18.56 -10.39
N THR A 180 -18.60 18.55 -9.24
CA THR A 180 -18.30 17.62 -8.16
C THR A 180 -19.45 16.63 -8.01
N PHE A 181 -19.13 15.35 -7.88
CA PHE A 181 -20.07 14.27 -7.73
C PHE A 181 -20.08 13.72 -6.32
N TYR A 182 -21.25 13.40 -5.82
CA TYR A 182 -21.47 12.62 -4.60
C TYR A 182 -22.28 11.37 -4.94
N PHE A 183 -22.14 10.32 -4.17
CA PHE A 183 -22.80 9.07 -4.47
C PHE A 183 -23.09 8.26 -3.19
N GLY A 184 -24.03 7.32 -3.27
CA GLY A 184 -24.44 6.55 -2.11
C GLY A 184 -25.47 5.47 -2.39
N ASN A 185 -26.48 5.40 -1.51
CA ASN A 185 -27.50 4.37 -1.49
C ASN A 185 -28.32 4.32 -2.78
N ASP A 186 -28.96 3.19 -3.04
CA ASP A 186 -29.88 2.97 -4.16
C ASP A 186 -29.29 3.32 -5.53
N GLY A 187 -27.96 3.16 -5.65
CA GLY A 187 -27.26 3.50 -6.89
C GLY A 187 -27.22 4.98 -7.21
N GLN A 188 -27.51 5.84 -6.24
CA GLN A 188 -27.61 7.27 -6.45
C GLN A 188 -26.23 7.88 -6.76
N ILE A 189 -26.20 8.68 -7.83
CA ILE A 189 -25.09 9.53 -8.22
C ILE A 189 -25.64 10.93 -8.47
N GLY A 190 -25.17 11.90 -7.71
CA GLY A 190 -25.54 13.30 -7.84
C GLY A 190 -24.36 14.17 -8.21
N TRP A 191 -24.63 15.38 -8.73
CA TRP A 191 -23.60 16.33 -9.16
C TRP A 191 -23.97 17.77 -8.80
N SER A 192 -22.95 18.60 -8.62
CA SER A 192 -23.05 20.04 -8.34
C SER A 192 -23.43 20.82 -9.60
N ILE A 193 -23.68 22.12 -9.45
CA ILE A 193 -23.64 23.03 -10.59
C ILE A 193 -22.20 23.14 -11.14
N ALA A 194 -22.07 23.53 -12.41
CA ALA A 194 -20.78 23.73 -13.04
C ALA A 194 -20.02 24.90 -12.37
N GLY A 195 -18.76 24.64 -11.94
CA GLY A 195 -17.85 25.65 -11.37
C GLY A 195 -18.14 26.03 -9.91
N ASP A 196 -19.15 25.44 -9.27
CA ASP A 196 -19.33 25.54 -7.81
C ASP A 196 -19.56 24.17 -7.17
N PRO A 197 -18.52 23.56 -6.60
CA PRO A 197 -18.60 22.24 -5.96
C PRO A 197 -19.42 22.24 -4.67
N THR A 198 -19.80 23.41 -4.16
CA THR A 198 -20.53 23.54 -2.89
C THR A 198 -22.05 23.74 -3.09
N ASP A 199 -22.51 23.92 -4.33
CA ASP A 199 -23.93 24.06 -4.65
C ASP A 199 -24.44 22.78 -5.36
N LEU A 200 -25.22 21.99 -4.62
CA LEU A 200 -25.86 20.75 -5.07
C LEU A 200 -27.37 20.93 -5.37
N THR A 201 -27.88 22.15 -5.25
CA THR A 201 -29.31 22.44 -5.33
C THR A 201 -29.66 23.43 -6.43
N GLY A 202 -28.67 24.14 -6.99
CA GLY A 202 -28.85 25.14 -8.05
C GLY A 202 -29.22 24.57 -9.40
N ALA A 203 -29.58 25.43 -10.33
CA ALA A 203 -29.93 25.03 -11.69
C ALA A 203 -28.72 24.39 -12.40
N GLY A 204 -28.90 23.16 -12.90
CA GLY A 204 -27.84 22.36 -13.52
C GLY A 204 -27.23 21.30 -12.60
N SER A 205 -27.49 21.35 -11.28
CA SER A 205 -27.25 20.21 -10.39
C SER A 205 -28.39 19.17 -10.53
N GLY A 206 -28.15 17.97 -10.03
CA GLY A 206 -29.11 16.91 -10.01
C GLY A 206 -28.58 15.60 -9.48
N PHE A 207 -29.42 14.58 -9.45
CA PHE A 207 -29.01 13.22 -9.14
C PHE A 207 -29.87 12.20 -9.89
N VAL A 208 -29.36 10.98 -10.01
CA VAL A 208 -30.06 9.86 -10.65
C VAL A 208 -29.65 8.56 -9.92
N ASN A 209 -30.57 7.59 -9.91
CA ASN A 209 -30.26 6.23 -9.49
C ASN A 209 -29.72 5.47 -10.71
N ALA A 210 -28.40 5.40 -10.84
CA ALA A 210 -27.72 4.83 -12.00
C ALA A 210 -27.58 3.30 -11.92
N THR A 211 -27.66 2.73 -10.72
CA THR A 211 -27.59 1.28 -10.47
C THR A 211 -28.63 0.87 -9.43
N SER A 212 -28.80 -0.44 -9.23
CA SER A 212 -29.71 -0.99 -8.21
C SER A 212 -29.07 -1.07 -6.83
N GLN A 213 -27.74 -1.05 -6.75
CA GLN A 213 -27.00 -1.22 -5.51
C GLN A 213 -26.22 0.06 -5.18
N LYS A 214 -25.83 0.21 -3.90
CA LYS A 214 -25.03 1.31 -3.41
C LYS A 214 -23.77 1.53 -4.24
N VAL A 215 -23.50 2.79 -4.60
CA VAL A 215 -22.23 3.22 -5.20
C VAL A 215 -21.24 3.54 -4.09
N VAL A 216 -20.06 2.92 -4.13
CA VAL A 216 -19.08 2.94 -3.02
C VAL A 216 -17.73 3.57 -3.38
N ALA A 217 -17.45 3.75 -4.68
CA ALA A 217 -16.23 4.41 -5.14
C ALA A 217 -16.49 5.17 -6.43
N GLY A 218 -15.74 6.25 -6.63
CA GLY A 218 -15.78 7.05 -7.86
C GLY A 218 -14.42 7.63 -8.16
N LEU A 219 -13.98 7.56 -9.43
CA LEU A 219 -12.74 8.14 -9.91
C LEU A 219 -12.92 8.88 -11.24
N PRO A 220 -12.17 9.96 -11.47
CA PRO A 220 -12.22 10.68 -12.74
C PRO A 220 -11.66 9.81 -13.87
N LEU A 221 -12.39 9.76 -14.99
CA LEU A 221 -11.92 9.15 -16.22
C LEU A 221 -11.23 10.24 -17.05
N ARG A 222 -9.92 10.13 -17.22
CA ARG A 222 -9.11 11.08 -17.99
C ARG A 222 -9.10 10.67 -19.47
N GLY A 223 -9.09 11.67 -20.37
CA GLY A 223 -8.91 11.43 -21.81
C GLY A 223 -10.20 11.20 -22.59
N GLY A 224 -11.36 11.65 -22.10
CA GLY A 224 -12.58 11.73 -22.88
C GLY A 224 -12.47 12.72 -24.05
N PRO A 225 -13.26 12.58 -25.13
CA PRO A 225 -13.24 13.50 -26.25
C PRO A 225 -13.65 14.91 -25.79
N GLY A 226 -12.83 15.93 -26.11
CA GLY A 226 -13.17 17.32 -25.92
C GLY A 226 -13.06 17.86 -24.49
N ASN A 227 -12.26 17.27 -23.61
CA ASN A 227 -12.14 17.65 -22.18
C ASN A 227 -13.49 17.62 -21.43
N SER A 228 -14.45 16.86 -21.90
CA SER A 228 -15.74 16.70 -21.22
C SER A 228 -15.57 15.93 -19.92
N PRO A 229 -16.15 16.40 -18.81
CA PRO A 229 -16.05 15.70 -17.54
C PRO A 229 -16.69 14.31 -17.65
N SER A 230 -15.93 13.28 -17.27
CA SER A 230 -16.42 11.91 -17.19
C SER A 230 -15.79 11.18 -16.01
N GLY A 231 -16.49 10.19 -15.49
CA GLY A 231 -16.04 9.42 -14.34
C GLY A 231 -16.52 7.99 -14.36
N LEU A 232 -15.82 7.17 -13.61
CA LEU A 232 -16.20 5.79 -13.34
C LEU A 232 -16.68 5.66 -11.90
N PHE A 233 -17.79 4.95 -11.73
CA PHE A 233 -18.40 4.72 -10.43
C PHE A 233 -18.60 3.21 -10.22
N TRP A 234 -18.09 2.72 -9.10
CA TRP A 234 -18.21 1.32 -8.68
C TRP A 234 -19.38 1.19 -7.73
N SER A 235 -20.38 0.44 -8.15
CA SER A 235 -21.43 -0.09 -7.29
C SER A 235 -20.99 -1.43 -6.71
N LEU A 236 -21.75 -1.98 -5.77
CA LEU A 236 -21.46 -3.30 -5.19
C LEU A 236 -21.50 -4.43 -6.23
N ASP A 237 -22.22 -4.25 -7.34
CA ASP A 237 -22.46 -5.24 -8.38
C ASP A 237 -22.19 -4.74 -9.81
N ALA A 238 -21.89 -3.45 -10.00
CA ALA A 238 -21.76 -2.88 -11.33
C ALA A 238 -20.67 -1.80 -11.42
N LEU A 239 -20.16 -1.59 -12.63
CA LEU A 239 -19.33 -0.45 -13.01
C LEU A 239 -20.12 0.44 -13.99
N VAL A 240 -20.26 1.72 -13.64
CA VAL A 240 -20.97 2.72 -14.41
C VAL A 240 -20.05 3.84 -14.84
N ARG A 241 -20.21 4.32 -16.07
CA ARG A 241 -19.55 5.52 -16.58
C ARG A 241 -20.55 6.67 -16.63
N ALA A 242 -20.20 7.78 -16.00
CA ALA A 242 -20.84 9.06 -16.20
C ALA A 242 -20.14 9.82 -17.34
N SER A 243 -20.91 10.35 -18.29
CA SER A 243 -20.41 11.13 -19.42
C SER A 243 -21.22 12.42 -19.55
N PHE A 244 -20.54 13.55 -19.74
CA PHE A 244 -21.18 14.84 -19.94
C PHE A 244 -21.83 14.90 -21.34
N VAL A 245 -23.11 15.27 -21.40
CA VAL A 245 -23.89 15.38 -22.64
C VAL A 245 -24.20 16.84 -22.98
N GLY A 246 -24.24 17.72 -21.96
CA GLY A 246 -24.37 19.15 -22.16
C GLY A 246 -25.80 19.59 -22.54
N GLY A 247 -26.82 18.98 -21.97
CA GLY A 247 -28.22 19.29 -22.22
C GLY A 247 -29.10 19.02 -21.01
N ALA A 248 -30.34 18.63 -21.25
CA ALA A 248 -31.18 18.01 -20.24
C ALA A 248 -31.49 16.57 -20.71
N PRO A 249 -30.87 15.53 -20.11
CA PRO A 249 -30.03 15.53 -18.89
C PRO A 249 -28.63 16.10 -19.11
N VAL A 250 -27.97 16.56 -18.02
CA VAL A 250 -26.61 17.08 -18.06
C VAL A 250 -25.60 15.95 -18.26
N PHE A 251 -25.84 14.81 -17.61
CA PHE A 251 -24.99 13.60 -17.68
C PHE A 251 -25.82 12.40 -18.17
N GLN A 252 -25.13 11.54 -18.91
CA GLN A 252 -25.58 10.20 -19.26
C GLN A 252 -24.78 9.18 -18.45
N PHE A 253 -25.47 8.13 -18.01
CA PHE A 253 -24.87 7.03 -17.24
C PHE A 253 -25.00 5.73 -18.04
N ASP A 254 -23.85 5.15 -18.37
CA ASP A 254 -23.75 3.88 -19.11
C ASP A 254 -23.21 2.79 -18.21
N THR A 255 -23.91 1.68 -18.07
CA THR A 255 -23.39 0.50 -17.37
C THR A 255 -22.33 -0.16 -18.25
N ILE A 256 -21.09 -0.15 -17.77
CA ILE A 256 -19.94 -0.79 -18.44
C ILE A 256 -19.92 -2.29 -18.17
N SER A 257 -20.23 -2.68 -16.94
CA SER A 257 -20.34 -4.08 -16.52
C SER A 257 -21.39 -4.19 -15.42
N ALA A 258 -22.29 -5.18 -15.55
CA ALA A 258 -23.34 -5.48 -14.58
C ALA A 258 -22.99 -6.68 -13.68
N GLU A 259 -21.80 -7.28 -13.85
CA GLU A 259 -21.35 -8.46 -13.12
C GLU A 259 -19.93 -8.23 -12.60
N THR A 260 -19.67 -7.07 -12.02
CA THR A 260 -18.41 -6.77 -11.38
C THR A 260 -18.63 -6.53 -9.90
N SER A 261 -17.65 -6.91 -9.09
CA SER A 261 -17.70 -6.72 -7.65
C SER A 261 -16.55 -5.84 -7.20
N ILE A 262 -16.66 -5.30 -6.00
CA ILE A 262 -15.62 -4.50 -5.35
C ILE A 262 -15.43 -4.97 -3.90
N LEU A 263 -14.19 -5.18 -3.50
CA LEU A 263 -13.86 -5.66 -2.16
C LEU A 263 -14.06 -4.57 -1.10
N SER A 264 -13.51 -3.39 -1.34
CA SER A 264 -13.62 -2.23 -0.44
C SER A 264 -13.72 -0.93 -1.23
N SER A 265 -14.26 0.11 -0.63
CA SER A 265 -14.37 1.45 -1.24
C SER A 265 -13.00 2.09 -1.55
N ARG A 266 -11.91 1.61 -0.94
CA ARG A 266 -10.56 2.16 -1.06
C ARG A 266 -9.59 1.26 -1.85
N CYS A 267 -10.06 0.15 -2.41
CA CYS A 267 -9.19 -0.77 -3.14
C CYS A 267 -9.02 -0.42 -4.63
N VAL A 268 -9.69 0.64 -5.10
CA VAL A 268 -9.58 1.09 -6.50
C VAL A 268 -8.46 2.11 -6.64
N ILE A 269 -7.65 1.96 -7.67
CA ILE A 269 -6.57 2.91 -7.98
C ILE A 269 -6.40 3.08 -9.49
N GLU A 270 -6.09 4.30 -9.92
CA GLU A 270 -5.71 4.59 -11.30
C GLU A 270 -4.19 4.59 -11.45
N TYR A 271 -3.68 3.90 -12.47
CA TYR A 271 -2.29 3.92 -12.88
C TYR A 271 -2.19 4.06 -14.40
N ASP A 272 -1.60 5.16 -14.88
CA ASP A 272 -1.40 5.47 -16.31
C ASP A 272 -2.67 5.34 -17.17
N GLY A 273 -3.80 5.79 -16.65
CA GLY A 273 -5.10 5.77 -17.35
C GLY A 273 -5.84 4.44 -17.30
N VAL A 274 -5.29 3.43 -16.64
CA VAL A 274 -5.92 2.14 -16.37
C VAL A 274 -6.36 2.10 -14.91
N PHE A 275 -7.57 1.61 -14.64
CA PHE A 275 -8.10 1.46 -13.30
C PHE A 275 -7.95 0.02 -12.85
N TYR A 276 -7.42 -0.18 -11.63
CA TYR A 276 -7.21 -1.48 -11.04
C TYR A 276 -7.95 -1.58 -9.71
N TRP A 277 -8.57 -2.72 -9.43
CA TRP A 277 -9.24 -2.96 -8.15
C TRP A 277 -9.32 -4.44 -7.80
N ILE A 278 -9.67 -4.71 -6.56
CA ILE A 278 -9.94 -6.07 -6.08
C ILE A 278 -11.45 -6.28 -6.07
N GLY A 279 -11.90 -7.33 -6.75
CA GLY A 279 -13.24 -7.88 -6.61
C GLY A 279 -13.34 -8.76 -5.36
N VAL A 280 -14.44 -9.48 -5.22
CA VAL A 280 -14.63 -10.42 -4.09
C VAL A 280 -13.86 -11.73 -4.29
N ASP A 281 -13.43 -12.04 -5.52
CA ASP A 281 -12.84 -13.32 -5.90
C ASP A 281 -11.61 -13.19 -6.85
N ARG A 282 -11.34 -12.00 -7.37
CA ARG A 282 -10.30 -11.77 -8.39
C ARG A 282 -9.81 -10.33 -8.42
N PHE A 283 -8.66 -10.11 -9.06
CA PHE A 283 -8.17 -8.78 -9.39
C PHE A 283 -8.68 -8.36 -10.76
N LEU A 284 -9.16 -7.13 -10.85
CA LEU A 284 -9.80 -6.59 -12.04
C LEU A 284 -9.13 -5.30 -12.51
N MET A 285 -9.23 -5.05 -13.82
CA MET A 285 -8.80 -3.80 -14.41
C MET A 285 -9.80 -3.29 -15.44
N TYR A 286 -9.77 -1.98 -15.69
CA TYR A 286 -10.51 -1.31 -16.75
C TYR A 286 -9.59 -0.41 -17.57
N ASN A 287 -9.52 -0.69 -18.87
CA ASN A 287 -8.81 0.11 -19.88
C ASN A 287 -9.71 0.41 -21.10
N GLY A 288 -10.99 0.59 -20.87
CA GLY A 288 -12.05 0.62 -21.89
C GLY A 288 -12.96 -0.60 -21.85
N VAL A 289 -12.45 -1.72 -21.32
CA VAL A 289 -13.21 -2.97 -21.07
C VAL A 289 -12.78 -3.51 -19.70
N VAL A 290 -13.73 -4.04 -18.94
CA VAL A 290 -13.43 -4.76 -17.68
C VAL A 290 -12.78 -6.11 -18.00
N ARG A 291 -11.64 -6.37 -17.39
CA ARG A 291 -10.89 -7.61 -17.55
C ARG A 291 -10.30 -8.05 -16.21
N GLU A 292 -10.07 -9.33 -16.07
CA GLU A 292 -9.27 -9.88 -15.00
C GLU A 292 -7.79 -9.55 -15.20
N VAL A 293 -7.09 -9.24 -14.10
CA VAL A 293 -5.61 -9.20 -14.05
C VAL A 293 -5.15 -10.57 -13.60
N PRO A 294 -4.55 -11.38 -14.49
CA PRO A 294 -4.13 -12.74 -14.13
C PRO A 294 -3.11 -12.70 -12.98
N ASN A 295 -3.31 -13.57 -12.01
CA ASN A 295 -2.40 -13.75 -10.89
C ASN A 295 -2.29 -15.25 -10.55
N ASP A 296 -1.27 -15.89 -11.08
CA ASP A 296 -0.92 -17.29 -10.83
C ASP A 296 0.13 -17.46 -9.71
N MET A 297 0.56 -16.36 -9.11
CA MET A 297 1.62 -16.35 -8.10
C MET A 297 1.06 -16.44 -6.67
N ASN A 298 0.07 -15.59 -6.34
CA ASN A 298 -0.40 -15.43 -4.96
C ASN A 298 -1.89 -15.02 -4.84
N LEU A 299 -2.72 -15.41 -5.83
CA LEU A 299 -4.16 -15.14 -5.82
C LEU A 299 -4.84 -15.83 -4.63
N ASN A 300 -4.66 -17.16 -4.51
CA ASN A 300 -5.26 -17.93 -3.42
C ASN A 300 -4.66 -17.52 -2.08
N PHE A 301 -3.35 -17.28 -2.03
CA PHE A 301 -2.72 -16.75 -0.82
C PHE A 301 -3.41 -15.49 -0.32
N PHE A 302 -3.75 -14.54 -1.21
CA PHE A 302 -4.45 -13.33 -0.82
C PHE A 302 -5.84 -13.62 -0.26
N PHE A 303 -6.70 -14.32 -1.00
CA PHE A 303 -8.10 -14.54 -0.60
C PHE A 303 -8.22 -15.51 0.58
N ASP A 304 -7.33 -16.50 0.70
CA ASP A 304 -7.32 -17.44 1.82
C ASP A 304 -6.84 -16.81 3.12
N ASN A 305 -5.96 -15.81 3.05
CA ASN A 305 -5.42 -15.12 4.23
C ASN A 305 -6.16 -13.84 4.60
N LEU A 306 -6.88 -13.22 3.68
CA LEU A 306 -7.69 -12.03 3.97
C LEU A 306 -8.72 -12.35 5.07
N ASP A 307 -8.82 -11.45 6.07
CA ASP A 307 -9.93 -11.48 7.01
C ASP A 307 -11.14 -10.74 6.40
N PRO A 308 -12.22 -11.45 6.04
CA PRO A 308 -13.37 -10.83 5.39
C PRO A 308 -14.13 -9.84 6.30
N THR A 309 -14.00 -9.98 7.64
CA THR A 309 -14.62 -9.08 8.62
C THR A 309 -14.09 -7.67 8.47
N TYR A 310 -12.80 -7.53 8.12
CA TYR A 310 -12.13 -6.24 8.00
C TYR A 310 -11.88 -5.83 6.54
N ARG A 311 -12.66 -6.34 5.59
CA ARG A 311 -12.51 -6.06 4.15
C ARG A 311 -12.47 -4.57 3.82
N GLN A 312 -13.22 -3.72 4.53
CA GLN A 312 -13.25 -2.27 4.31
C GLN A 312 -11.95 -1.55 4.73
N LYS A 313 -11.08 -2.23 5.48
CA LYS A 313 -9.75 -1.71 5.81
C LYS A 313 -8.73 -1.93 4.70
N VAL A 314 -9.04 -2.74 3.69
CA VAL A 314 -8.20 -2.92 2.49
C VAL A 314 -8.15 -1.61 1.71
N PHE A 315 -6.95 -1.15 1.38
CA PHE A 315 -6.74 0.05 0.59
C PHE A 315 -5.64 -0.13 -0.45
N ALA A 316 -5.72 0.65 -1.52
CA ALA A 316 -4.71 0.70 -2.57
C ALA A 316 -3.84 1.95 -2.46
N THR A 317 -2.56 1.79 -2.78
CA THR A 317 -1.63 2.90 -2.99
C THR A 317 -0.68 2.56 -4.14
N LYS A 318 0.10 3.53 -4.64
CA LYS A 318 1.01 3.29 -5.76
C LYS A 318 2.42 3.82 -5.50
N VAL A 319 3.40 3.15 -6.08
CA VAL A 319 4.80 3.57 -6.12
C VAL A 319 5.22 3.73 -7.59
N PRO A 320 4.90 4.87 -8.23
CA PRO A 320 5.05 5.03 -9.68
C PRO A 320 6.48 4.89 -10.18
N ARG A 321 7.49 5.24 -9.37
CA ARG A 321 8.91 5.07 -9.73
C ARG A 321 9.22 3.65 -10.17
N PHE A 322 8.64 2.66 -9.50
CA PHE A 322 8.86 1.23 -9.76
C PHE A 322 7.72 0.55 -10.53
N GLY A 323 6.63 1.27 -10.82
CA GLY A 323 5.48 0.72 -11.53
C GLY A 323 4.58 -0.16 -10.66
N GLU A 324 4.59 0.05 -9.36
CA GLU A 324 3.91 -0.81 -8.39
C GLU A 324 2.56 -0.25 -7.95
N ILE A 325 1.58 -1.14 -7.83
CA ILE A 325 0.34 -0.96 -7.10
C ILE A 325 0.39 -1.88 -5.88
N TRP A 326 0.15 -1.30 -4.71
CA TRP A 326 0.13 -2.00 -3.44
C TRP A 326 -1.31 -2.05 -2.93
N TRP A 327 -1.83 -3.24 -2.64
CA TRP A 327 -3.05 -3.43 -1.87
C TRP A 327 -2.67 -3.94 -0.50
N CYS A 328 -2.87 -3.07 0.50
CA CYS A 328 -2.59 -3.40 1.90
C CYS A 328 -3.86 -4.00 2.53
N PHE A 329 -3.73 -5.12 3.23
CA PHE A 329 -4.85 -5.87 3.74
C PHE A 329 -4.57 -6.50 5.11
N PRO A 330 -5.60 -6.72 5.94
CA PRO A 330 -5.47 -7.47 7.18
C PRO A 330 -5.50 -8.97 6.89
N THR A 331 -4.50 -9.71 7.38
CA THR A 331 -4.52 -11.16 7.35
C THR A 331 -5.34 -11.71 8.52
N LYS A 332 -5.83 -12.95 8.41
CA LYS A 332 -6.57 -13.63 9.48
C LYS A 332 -5.84 -13.54 10.82
N GLY A 333 -6.57 -13.13 11.86
CA GLY A 333 -6.02 -12.90 13.20
C GLY A 333 -5.49 -11.47 13.44
N PHE A 334 -5.52 -10.60 12.44
CA PHE A 334 -5.18 -9.19 12.55
C PHE A 334 -6.38 -8.31 12.22
N THR A 335 -6.59 -7.29 13.02
CA THR A 335 -7.69 -6.32 12.84
C THR A 335 -7.31 -5.17 11.90
N GLU A 336 -6.01 -4.99 11.61
CA GLU A 336 -5.47 -3.91 10.81
C GLU A 336 -4.58 -4.43 9.68
N PRO A 337 -4.44 -3.70 8.56
CA PRO A 337 -3.60 -4.12 7.45
C PRO A 337 -2.15 -4.31 7.88
N ASN A 338 -1.68 -5.53 7.78
CA ASN A 338 -0.35 -5.99 8.18
C ASN A 338 0.42 -6.66 7.03
N TRP A 339 -0.20 -6.79 5.87
CA TRP A 339 0.39 -7.39 4.67
C TRP A 339 0.04 -6.58 3.43
N ALA A 340 0.88 -6.61 2.42
CA ALA A 340 0.62 -6.02 1.12
C ALA A 340 0.83 -7.05 0.01
N ILE A 341 -0.13 -7.11 -0.92
CA ILE A 341 0.05 -7.76 -2.21
C ILE A 341 0.37 -6.67 -3.24
N ILE A 342 1.36 -6.93 -4.09
CA ILE A 342 1.94 -5.93 -4.98
C ILE A 342 1.89 -6.42 -6.42
N TYR A 343 1.34 -5.59 -7.29
CA TYR A 343 1.36 -5.79 -8.73
C TYR A 343 2.28 -4.77 -9.39
N ASN A 344 3.31 -5.25 -10.05
CA ASN A 344 4.15 -4.41 -10.89
C ASN A 344 3.54 -4.35 -12.29
N VAL A 345 2.93 -3.20 -12.60
CA VAL A 345 2.21 -2.96 -13.87
C VAL A 345 3.16 -2.99 -15.07
N ARG A 346 4.42 -2.54 -14.90
CA ARG A 346 5.39 -2.44 -16.01
C ARG A 346 5.98 -3.79 -16.41
N GLU A 347 6.23 -4.64 -15.41
CA GLU A 347 6.85 -5.96 -15.63
C GLU A 347 5.81 -7.08 -15.62
N ASN A 348 4.53 -6.77 -15.32
CA ASN A 348 3.42 -7.74 -15.19
C ASN A 348 3.77 -8.86 -14.18
N LEU A 349 4.18 -8.46 -12.98
CA LEU A 349 4.67 -9.37 -11.94
C LEU A 349 3.89 -9.19 -10.66
N TRP A 350 3.71 -10.30 -9.92
CA TRP A 350 3.09 -10.33 -8.61
C TRP A 350 4.08 -10.76 -7.54
N TYR A 351 4.05 -10.08 -6.42
CA TYR A 351 4.78 -10.42 -5.21
C TYR A 351 4.06 -9.83 -4.00
N ASP A 352 4.53 -10.15 -2.82
CA ASP A 352 3.92 -9.73 -1.57
C ASP A 352 4.97 -9.45 -0.51
N THR A 353 4.57 -8.73 0.54
CA THR A 353 5.43 -8.45 1.67
C THR A 353 4.62 -8.16 2.93
N PRO A 354 5.08 -8.60 4.11
CA PRO A 354 4.52 -8.08 5.35
C PRO A 354 4.82 -6.58 5.46
N LEU A 355 3.86 -5.83 5.97
CA LEU A 355 4.04 -4.42 6.30
C LEU A 355 4.89 -4.25 7.57
N PRO A 356 5.42 -3.05 7.85
CA PRO A 356 6.08 -2.74 9.11
C PRO A 356 5.24 -3.13 10.33
N THR A 357 5.87 -3.33 11.47
CA THR A 357 5.22 -3.84 12.69
C THR A 357 3.97 -3.05 13.11
N THR A 358 3.94 -1.75 12.85
CA THR A 358 2.79 -0.88 13.13
C THR A 358 1.66 -0.98 12.09
N GLY A 359 1.81 -1.83 11.06
CA GLY A 359 0.88 -1.90 9.94
C GLY A 359 0.76 -0.58 9.17
N ARG A 360 -0.16 -0.53 8.19
CA ARG A 360 -0.50 0.71 7.48
C ARG A 360 -2.02 0.77 7.30
N ALA A 361 -2.63 1.93 7.57
CA ALA A 361 -4.09 2.13 7.52
C ALA A 361 -4.57 2.89 6.29
N ALA A 362 -3.73 3.76 5.75
CA ALA A 362 -3.97 4.50 4.51
C ALA A 362 -2.66 4.82 3.81
N GLY A 363 -2.74 5.08 2.51
CA GLY A 363 -1.59 5.44 1.71
C GLY A 363 -1.99 6.26 0.49
N ILE A 364 -1.15 7.25 0.15
CA ILE A 364 -1.29 8.06 -1.06
C ILE A 364 0.08 8.28 -1.71
N TRP A 365 0.05 8.55 -3.01
CA TRP A 365 1.16 9.17 -3.73
C TRP A 365 0.73 10.55 -4.24
N PRO A 366 1.14 11.64 -3.56
CA PRO A 366 0.89 13.00 -4.04
C PRO A 366 1.72 13.26 -5.30
N SER A 367 1.10 13.74 -6.38
CA SER A 367 1.73 13.84 -7.72
C SER A 367 3.01 14.69 -7.75
N VAL A 368 3.15 15.65 -6.86
CA VAL A 368 4.29 16.58 -6.81
C VAL A 368 5.30 16.17 -5.73
N PHE A 369 4.87 15.58 -4.63
CA PHE A 369 5.77 15.01 -3.63
C PHE A 369 6.27 13.65 -4.11
N PRO A 370 7.58 13.44 -4.27
CA PRO A 370 8.11 12.31 -5.06
C PRO A 370 8.02 10.95 -4.36
N LYS A 371 7.52 10.89 -3.13
CA LYS A 371 7.52 9.68 -2.30
C LYS A 371 6.11 9.34 -1.83
N PRO A 372 5.76 8.04 -1.69
CA PRO A 372 4.50 7.63 -1.09
C PRO A 372 4.44 8.01 0.40
N ILE A 373 3.24 8.36 0.86
CA ILE A 373 2.96 8.68 2.26
C ILE A 373 1.93 7.68 2.76
N MET A 374 2.22 7.06 3.91
CA MET A 374 1.32 6.11 4.55
C MET A 374 1.17 6.42 6.05
N THR A 375 0.05 6.03 6.63
CA THR A 375 -0.23 6.18 8.07
C THR A 375 -0.14 4.85 8.78
N ALA A 376 0.36 4.86 10.02
CA ALA A 376 0.40 3.69 10.87
C ALA A 376 -1.02 3.21 11.21
N ALA A 377 -1.22 1.90 11.22
CA ALA A 377 -2.48 1.26 11.61
C ALA A 377 -2.54 0.96 13.11
N GLN A 378 -1.36 0.81 13.75
CA GLN A 378 -1.24 0.61 15.18
C GLN A 378 -0.55 1.83 15.79
N GLY A 379 -1.10 2.29 16.89
CA GLY A 379 -0.51 3.39 17.63
C GLY A 379 0.62 2.93 18.53
N ASN A 380 1.52 3.85 18.78
CA ASN A 380 2.53 3.72 19.82
C ASN A 380 2.07 4.49 21.05
N THR A 381 2.34 3.98 22.23
CA THR A 381 2.25 4.81 23.44
C THR A 381 3.20 6.00 23.26
N ALA A 382 2.71 7.20 23.52
CA ALA A 382 3.57 8.39 23.50
C ALA A 382 4.77 8.14 24.42
N PRO A 383 5.97 8.65 24.07
CA PRO A 383 7.09 8.63 25.00
C PRO A 383 6.63 9.25 26.31
N ILE A 384 6.87 8.57 27.42
CA ILE A 384 6.56 9.12 28.74
C ILE A 384 7.35 10.43 28.88
N ASP A 385 6.67 11.55 28.88
CA ASP A 385 7.31 12.85 29.09
C ASP A 385 7.48 13.04 30.60
N TYR A 386 8.73 12.95 31.06
CA TYR A 386 9.06 13.15 32.45
C TYR A 386 9.15 14.65 32.74
N ARG A 387 8.56 15.08 33.85
CA ARG A 387 8.88 16.43 34.37
C ARG A 387 10.35 16.49 34.71
N VAL A 388 11.09 17.36 34.04
CA VAL A 388 12.51 17.56 34.25
C VAL A 388 12.79 18.80 35.10
N THR A 389 13.93 18.81 35.73
CA THR A 389 14.53 19.98 36.37
C THR A 389 15.23 20.84 35.32
N GLU A 390 15.72 22.04 35.70
CA GLU A 390 16.42 22.96 34.79
C GLU A 390 17.68 22.34 34.16
N ASP A 391 18.26 21.34 34.80
CA ASP A 391 19.42 20.57 34.32
C ASP A 391 19.03 19.33 33.48
N SER A 392 17.77 19.21 33.07
CA SER A 392 17.20 18.10 32.29
C SER A 392 17.15 16.74 33.01
N SER A 393 17.31 16.71 34.33
CA SER A 393 17.15 15.49 35.12
C SER A 393 15.67 15.23 35.43
N PRO A 394 15.16 13.97 35.35
CA PRO A 394 13.76 13.66 35.70
C PRO A 394 13.46 14.05 37.16
N ARG A 395 12.35 14.74 37.39
CA ARG A 395 11.85 14.96 38.75
C ARG A 395 11.30 13.65 39.29
N VAL A 396 11.70 13.33 40.52
CA VAL A 396 11.26 12.11 41.20
C VAL A 396 10.24 12.45 42.32
N THR A 397 9.41 11.49 42.65
CA THR A 397 8.54 11.50 43.81
C THR A 397 9.33 11.15 45.07
N GLU A 398 8.71 11.31 46.25
CA GLU A 398 9.37 11.01 47.54
C GLU A 398 9.80 9.54 47.68
N ASP A 399 9.13 8.63 46.94
CA ASP A 399 9.45 7.19 46.84
C ASP A 399 10.47 6.86 45.72
N GLY A 400 11.02 7.88 45.05
CA GLY A 400 12.05 7.72 44.01
C GLY A 400 11.54 7.40 42.61
N ALA A 401 10.22 7.38 42.38
CA ALA A 401 9.66 7.22 41.05
C ALA A 401 9.70 8.52 40.24
N ASN A 402 9.94 8.42 38.92
CA ASN A 402 9.91 9.58 38.04
C ASN A 402 8.50 10.19 37.96
N ARG A 403 8.39 11.51 38.11
CA ARG A 403 7.13 12.22 37.88
C ARG A 403 6.86 12.31 36.38
N VAL A 404 5.74 11.74 35.93
CA VAL A 404 5.24 11.84 34.57
C VAL A 404 4.27 13.01 34.42
N THR A 405 4.08 13.51 33.22
CA THR A 405 2.98 14.41 32.89
C THR A 405 1.67 13.61 32.81
N GLU A 406 0.55 14.21 33.14
CA GLU A 406 -0.76 13.53 33.18
C GLU A 406 -1.22 13.02 31.79
N ASP A 407 -0.64 13.52 30.68
CA ASP A 407 -0.98 13.17 29.30
C ASP A 407 -0.11 12.03 28.73
N SER A 408 0.64 11.29 29.53
CA SER A 408 1.70 10.37 29.11
C SER A 408 1.22 8.99 28.62
N GLU A 409 -0.08 8.70 28.64
CA GLU A 409 -0.63 7.40 28.18
C GLU A 409 -1.42 7.46 26.87
N ALA A 410 -1.45 8.61 26.18
CA ALA A 410 -2.18 8.73 24.94
C ALA A 410 -1.51 7.88 23.84
N VAL A 411 -2.28 6.99 23.24
CA VAL A 411 -1.87 6.25 22.05
C VAL A 411 -1.84 7.20 20.87
N THR A 412 -0.72 7.26 20.17
CA THR A 412 -0.55 8.15 19.02
C THR A 412 -0.19 7.38 17.75
N TYR A 413 -0.66 7.88 16.62
CA TYR A 413 -0.47 7.26 15.30
C TYR A 413 0.43 8.13 14.44
N LYS A 414 1.41 7.51 13.77
CA LYS A 414 2.42 8.21 12.97
C LYS A 414 2.07 8.19 11.50
N MET A 415 2.59 9.18 10.80
CA MET A 415 2.65 9.21 9.34
C MET A 415 4.08 8.91 8.89
N TRP A 416 4.22 8.16 7.79
CA TRP A 416 5.48 7.69 7.26
C TRP A 416 5.66 8.09 5.80
N ILE A 417 6.82 8.59 5.46
CA ILE A 417 7.27 8.79 4.08
C ILE A 417 8.00 7.51 3.66
N HIS A 418 7.44 6.78 2.72
CA HIS A 418 8.02 5.56 2.16
C HIS A 418 9.00 5.86 1.03
N GLU A 419 9.82 4.87 0.64
CA GLU A 419 10.91 5.03 -0.33
C GLU A 419 11.92 6.12 0.07
N ASP A 420 12.16 6.27 1.38
CA ASP A 420 13.09 7.23 1.96
C ASP A 420 14.23 6.52 2.68
N GLY A 421 15.38 6.43 1.99
CA GLY A 421 16.51 5.64 2.46
C GLY A 421 16.31 4.13 2.31
N VAL A 422 16.95 3.34 3.16
CA VAL A 422 16.93 1.88 3.14
C VAL A 422 16.57 1.26 4.50
N ASP A 423 16.45 2.10 5.52
CA ASP A 423 16.15 1.74 6.90
C ASP A 423 14.83 2.34 7.38
N GLU A 424 14.37 1.90 8.54
CA GLU A 424 13.35 2.59 9.32
C GLU A 424 13.98 3.73 10.10
N ILE A 425 13.49 4.96 9.88
CA ILE A 425 13.99 6.17 10.53
C ILE A 425 12.85 6.78 11.35
N ASP A 426 12.98 6.75 12.66
CA ASP A 426 12.01 7.33 13.60
C ASP A 426 12.73 8.33 14.54
N GLY A 427 12.68 9.60 14.18
CA GLY A 427 13.44 10.66 14.85
C GLY A 427 14.95 10.42 14.73
N GLN A 428 15.58 10.12 15.86
CA GLN A 428 17.01 9.74 15.93
C GLN A 428 17.23 8.23 15.87
N SER A 429 16.17 7.43 15.95
CA SER A 429 16.26 5.97 15.90
C SER A 429 16.41 5.52 14.45
N LEU A 430 17.43 4.72 14.21
CA LEU A 430 17.72 4.11 12.92
C LEU A 430 17.72 2.59 13.12
N GLN A 431 16.78 1.90 12.46
CA GLN A 431 16.61 0.45 12.57
C GLN A 431 16.75 -0.20 11.20
N PRO A 432 17.47 -1.32 11.09
CA PRO A 432 17.55 -2.05 9.83
C PRO A 432 16.19 -2.64 9.47
N ILE A 433 15.87 -2.64 8.18
CA ILE A 433 14.70 -3.35 7.67
C ILE A 433 15.16 -4.71 7.16
N LEU A 434 14.64 -5.77 7.79
CA LEU A 434 14.86 -7.14 7.33
C LEU A 434 14.29 -7.32 5.93
N SER A 435 15.16 -7.62 4.98
CA SER A 435 14.81 -7.97 3.60
C SER A 435 15.43 -9.29 3.23
N PHE A 436 14.64 -10.18 2.63
CA PHE A 436 15.12 -11.46 2.14
C PHE A 436 14.33 -11.93 0.91
N PHE A 437 14.92 -12.87 0.18
CA PHE A 437 14.25 -13.65 -0.85
C PHE A 437 14.81 -15.08 -0.87
N GLU A 438 13.96 -16.02 -1.26
CA GLU A 438 14.30 -17.44 -1.40
C GLU A 438 14.07 -17.89 -2.83
N THR A 439 15.11 -18.46 -3.45
CA THR A 439 15.07 -18.89 -4.86
C THR A 439 14.13 -20.07 -5.06
N ALA A 440 13.80 -20.36 -6.33
CA ALA A 440 13.18 -21.63 -6.68
C ALA A 440 14.08 -22.81 -6.29
N ASP A 441 13.47 -24.00 -6.24
CA ASP A 441 14.23 -25.24 -6.06
C ASP A 441 15.16 -25.49 -7.25
N ILE A 442 16.42 -25.75 -6.95
CA ILE A 442 17.43 -26.14 -7.92
C ILE A 442 17.57 -27.65 -7.85
N SER A 443 17.26 -28.32 -8.96
CA SER A 443 17.52 -29.75 -9.15
C SER A 443 18.34 -29.96 -10.40
N LEU A 444 19.19 -30.98 -10.40
CA LEU A 444 19.88 -31.42 -11.61
C LEU A 444 19.03 -32.47 -12.30
N PRO A 445 18.49 -32.19 -13.50
CA PRO A 445 17.89 -33.21 -14.33
C PRO A 445 18.99 -34.18 -14.77
N ILE A 446 18.87 -35.44 -14.41
CA ILE A 446 19.81 -36.47 -14.83
C ILE A 446 19.30 -37.16 -16.07
N GLN A 447 20.26 -37.54 -16.95
CA GLN A 447 20.03 -38.19 -18.24
C GLN A 447 19.16 -39.46 -18.18
N ASN A 448 18.81 -39.98 -17.01
CA ASN A 448 18.00 -41.19 -16.85
C ASN A 448 16.79 -41.00 -15.89
N GLY A 449 16.31 -39.78 -15.66
CA GLY A 449 15.09 -39.53 -14.90
C GLY A 449 15.18 -39.77 -13.38
N GLN A 450 16.36 -39.86 -12.82
CA GLN A 450 16.57 -39.97 -11.35
C GLN A 450 17.27 -38.72 -10.84
N ASP A 451 16.58 -37.93 -10.02
CA ASP A 451 17.19 -36.79 -9.30
C ASP A 451 18.19 -37.32 -8.29
N LYS A 452 19.44 -36.93 -8.42
CA LYS A 452 20.48 -37.18 -7.39
C LYS A 452 20.54 -36.00 -6.42
N ALA A 453 21.12 -36.27 -5.25
CA ALA A 453 21.48 -35.19 -4.35
C ALA A 453 22.45 -34.24 -5.05
N LEU A 454 22.26 -32.95 -4.84
CA LEU A 454 23.09 -31.88 -5.35
C LEU A 454 23.97 -31.38 -4.20
N GLN A 455 25.28 -31.37 -4.40
CA GLN A 455 26.22 -30.74 -3.48
C GLN A 455 26.64 -29.38 -4.03
N VAL A 456 26.37 -28.33 -3.24
CA VAL A 456 26.89 -26.98 -3.49
C VAL A 456 28.21 -26.85 -2.72
N LEU A 457 29.26 -26.49 -3.44
CA LEU A 457 30.61 -26.30 -2.88
C LEU A 457 30.84 -24.82 -2.56
N VAL A 458 30.57 -23.98 -3.54
CA VAL A 458 30.93 -22.57 -3.55
C VAL A 458 29.84 -21.78 -4.24
N LEU A 459 29.63 -20.57 -3.77
CA LEU A 459 28.78 -19.56 -4.37
C LEU A 459 29.61 -18.32 -4.70
N GLU A 460 29.40 -17.76 -5.89
CA GLU A 460 29.93 -16.47 -6.32
C GLU A 460 28.77 -15.47 -6.33
N PRO A 461 28.60 -14.66 -5.24
CA PRO A 461 27.51 -13.72 -5.15
C PRO A 461 27.84 -12.45 -5.96
N ASP A 462 27.01 -12.14 -6.96
CA ASP A 462 27.09 -10.89 -7.72
C ASP A 462 25.92 -9.99 -7.29
N PHE A 463 26.22 -9.05 -6.38
CA PHE A 463 25.29 -8.05 -5.92
C PHE A 463 25.87 -6.65 -6.01
N VAL A 464 25.06 -5.69 -6.39
CA VAL A 464 25.29 -4.30 -6.02
C VAL A 464 24.67 -4.12 -4.65
N GLN A 465 25.51 -4.08 -3.60
CA GLN A 465 25.02 -4.05 -2.22
C GLN A 465 25.73 -2.98 -1.39
N ALA A 466 25.05 -2.58 -0.32
CA ALA A 466 25.62 -1.84 0.80
C ALA A 466 25.38 -2.65 2.07
N GLY A 467 26.39 -2.72 2.94
CA GLY A 467 26.35 -3.59 4.12
C GLY A 467 26.46 -5.08 3.81
N ASP A 468 26.67 -5.85 4.84
CA ASP A 468 26.84 -7.31 4.71
C ASP A 468 25.51 -7.99 4.43
N MET A 469 25.56 -9.04 3.63
CA MET A 469 24.47 -9.96 3.39
C MET A 469 24.81 -11.36 3.85
N SER A 470 23.81 -12.19 4.06
CA SER A 470 24.01 -13.61 4.31
C SER A 470 23.29 -14.47 3.28
N VAL A 471 23.85 -15.66 3.04
CA VAL A 471 23.22 -16.72 2.27
C VAL A 471 23.12 -17.99 3.09
N GLN A 472 21.99 -18.67 2.98
CA GLN A 472 21.74 -19.94 3.64
C GLN A 472 21.22 -20.94 2.62
N VAL A 473 21.75 -22.16 2.65
CA VAL A 473 21.19 -23.26 1.85
C VAL A 473 20.01 -23.86 2.62
N ARG A 474 18.85 -23.91 1.97
CA ARG A 474 17.65 -24.55 2.47
C ARG A 474 17.27 -25.71 1.55
N GLY A 475 16.66 -26.72 2.09
CA GLY A 475 16.23 -27.81 1.23
C GLY A 475 15.76 -29.03 1.98
N ARG A 476 15.43 -30.06 1.21
CA ARG A 476 14.86 -31.29 1.70
C ARG A 476 15.54 -32.51 1.11
N ARG A 477 15.45 -33.61 1.85
CA ARG A 477 15.91 -34.91 1.38
C ARG A 477 14.96 -35.54 0.33
N ASN A 478 13.69 -35.20 0.41
CA ASN A 478 12.63 -35.55 -0.53
C ASN A 478 11.41 -34.65 -0.28
N ALA A 479 10.45 -34.65 -1.20
CA ALA A 479 9.26 -33.79 -1.17
C ALA A 479 8.43 -33.84 0.14
N ARG A 480 8.50 -34.94 0.89
CA ARG A 480 7.78 -35.12 2.18
C ARG A 480 8.66 -34.96 3.41
N ALA A 481 9.96 -34.83 3.24
CA ALA A 481 10.87 -34.62 4.36
C ALA A 481 10.70 -33.18 4.90
N PRO A 482 10.93 -32.97 6.21
CA PRO A 482 11.00 -31.63 6.74
C PRO A 482 12.12 -30.84 6.06
N GLU A 483 11.93 -29.55 5.95
CA GLU A 483 12.95 -28.63 5.46
C GLU A 483 14.10 -28.54 6.47
N VAL A 484 15.32 -28.56 5.98
CA VAL A 484 16.52 -28.42 6.80
C VAL A 484 17.28 -27.19 6.29
N ASN A 485 17.61 -26.30 7.20
CA ASN A 485 18.39 -25.12 6.95
C ASN A 485 19.86 -25.39 7.27
N GLY A 486 20.76 -25.06 6.35
CA GLY A 486 22.19 -25.02 6.60
C GLY A 486 22.58 -23.84 7.48
N ASP A 487 23.86 -23.72 7.82
CA ASP A 487 24.36 -22.55 8.54
C ASP A 487 24.37 -21.31 7.61
N PRO A 488 23.96 -20.13 8.11
CA PRO A 488 24.06 -18.91 7.33
C PRO A 488 25.52 -18.49 7.17
N MET A 489 25.91 -18.13 5.97
CA MET A 489 27.24 -17.63 5.62
C MET A 489 27.15 -16.16 5.22
N THR A 490 27.86 -15.31 5.93
CA THR A 490 27.90 -13.87 5.66
C THR A 490 28.94 -13.56 4.59
N PHE A 491 28.62 -12.63 3.70
CA PHE A 491 29.54 -12.07 2.73
C PHE A 491 29.46 -10.54 2.72
N PRO A 492 30.61 -9.84 2.65
CA PRO A 492 30.65 -8.38 2.70
C PRO A 492 30.24 -7.74 1.38
N ALA A 493 29.95 -6.43 1.43
CA ALA A 493 29.66 -5.62 0.25
C ALA A 493 30.87 -5.52 -0.71
N GLU A 494 32.07 -5.46 -0.15
CA GLU A 494 33.34 -5.46 -0.87
C GLU A 494 34.28 -6.51 -0.26
N ALA A 495 34.77 -7.42 -1.08
CA ALA A 495 35.75 -8.39 -0.66
C ALA A 495 37.10 -7.68 -0.41
N THR A 496 37.64 -7.82 0.78
CA THR A 496 38.96 -7.29 1.14
C THR A 496 40.07 -8.36 1.08
N SER A 497 39.68 -9.61 0.85
CA SER A 497 40.61 -10.73 0.67
C SER A 497 40.01 -11.73 -0.32
N VAL A 498 40.85 -12.57 -0.93
CA VAL A 498 40.42 -13.63 -1.87
C VAL A 498 39.44 -14.62 -1.23
N GLU A 499 39.51 -14.82 0.09
CA GLU A 499 38.64 -15.70 0.84
C GLU A 499 37.21 -15.15 0.95
N GLN A 500 37.01 -13.84 0.75
CA GLN A 500 35.73 -13.16 0.77
C GLN A 500 35.10 -12.98 -0.61
N GLU A 501 35.83 -13.27 -1.69
CA GLU A 501 35.31 -13.20 -3.06
C GLU A 501 34.27 -14.29 -3.35
N ILE A 502 34.32 -15.39 -2.60
CA ILE A 502 33.46 -16.55 -2.74
C ILE A 502 32.93 -17.02 -1.39
N VAL A 503 31.76 -17.66 -1.42
CA VAL A 503 31.14 -18.23 -0.20
C VAL A 503 31.20 -19.75 -0.25
N TYR A 504 31.85 -20.35 0.76
CA TYR A 504 31.98 -21.80 0.89
C TYR A 504 30.79 -22.37 1.64
N LEU A 505 29.88 -23.08 0.95
CA LEU A 505 28.64 -23.62 1.53
C LEU A 505 28.77 -25.09 1.98
N LYS A 506 29.37 -25.94 1.12
CA LYS A 506 29.61 -27.38 1.36
C LYS A 506 28.38 -28.16 1.84
N ASP A 507 27.23 -27.80 1.32
CA ASP A 507 25.94 -28.43 1.69
C ASP A 507 25.46 -29.40 0.60
N GLN A 508 24.70 -30.43 0.99
CA GLN A 508 24.17 -31.44 0.08
C GLN A 508 22.69 -31.67 0.33
N ARG A 509 21.87 -31.48 -0.69
CA ARG A 509 20.41 -31.68 -0.67
C ARG A 509 19.94 -32.28 -1.99
N ARG A 510 18.78 -32.92 -1.97
CA ARG A 510 18.10 -33.32 -3.22
C ARG A 510 17.30 -32.15 -3.80
N GLU A 511 16.59 -31.44 -2.96
CA GLU A 511 15.87 -30.22 -3.27
C GLU A 511 16.61 -29.10 -2.54
N LEU A 512 17.11 -28.13 -3.27
CA LEU A 512 18.01 -27.11 -2.75
C LEU A 512 17.59 -25.73 -3.21
N ARG A 513 17.54 -24.80 -2.29
CA ARG A 513 17.24 -23.38 -2.50
C ARG A 513 18.26 -22.52 -1.79
N PHE A 514 18.39 -21.28 -2.26
CA PHE A 514 19.22 -20.26 -1.60
C PHE A 514 18.32 -19.20 -1.00
N TYR A 515 18.50 -18.98 0.28
CA TYR A 515 17.90 -17.89 1.04
C TYR A 515 18.93 -16.80 1.23
N PHE A 516 18.68 -15.62 0.66
CA PHE A 516 19.54 -14.44 0.80
C PHE A 516 18.86 -13.43 1.71
N GLU A 517 19.61 -12.87 2.64
CA GLU A 517 19.13 -11.93 3.65
C GLU A 517 20.02 -10.70 3.77
N SER A 518 19.41 -9.52 3.91
CA SER A 518 20.03 -8.26 4.28
C SER A 518 19.30 -7.70 5.50
N ASN A 519 20.01 -7.52 6.60
CA ASN A 519 19.48 -7.02 7.88
C ASN A 519 20.48 -6.11 8.61
N ALA A 520 21.31 -5.41 7.86
CA ALA A 520 22.26 -4.43 8.39
C ALA A 520 21.69 -3.02 8.29
N VAL A 521 22.06 -2.15 9.23
CA VAL A 521 21.77 -0.71 9.13
C VAL A 521 22.50 -0.16 7.90
N GLY A 522 21.78 0.61 7.06
CA GLY A 522 22.27 1.08 5.77
C GLY A 522 22.30 -0.01 4.70
N GLY A 523 21.88 -1.24 5.01
CA GLY A 523 21.89 -2.38 4.09
C GLY A 523 20.92 -2.20 2.93
N ASP A 524 21.45 -2.31 1.70
CA ASP A 524 20.71 -2.32 0.44
C ASP A 524 21.30 -3.36 -0.48
N TYR A 525 20.49 -3.86 -1.41
CA TYR A 525 20.98 -4.76 -2.44
C TYR A 525 20.16 -4.68 -3.74
N GLN A 526 20.87 -4.97 -4.82
CA GLN A 526 20.30 -5.33 -6.10
C GLN A 526 21.02 -6.57 -6.60
N MET A 527 20.29 -7.65 -6.82
CA MET A 527 20.87 -8.91 -7.31
C MET A 527 21.37 -8.76 -8.74
N GLY A 528 22.54 -9.35 -9.01
CA GLY A 528 23.09 -9.61 -10.33
C GLY A 528 23.00 -11.08 -10.70
N THR A 529 24.02 -11.58 -11.43
CA THR A 529 24.12 -12.99 -11.80
C THR A 529 24.89 -13.76 -10.73
N ILE A 530 24.24 -14.73 -10.08
CA ILE A 530 24.87 -15.57 -9.05
C ILE A 530 25.26 -16.90 -9.68
N LEU A 531 26.51 -17.30 -9.47
CA LEU A 531 27.04 -18.58 -9.93
C LEU A 531 27.22 -19.54 -8.74
N ALA A 532 26.81 -20.79 -8.91
CA ALA A 532 27.00 -21.84 -7.94
C ALA A 532 27.86 -22.97 -8.52
N HIS A 533 28.91 -23.34 -7.80
CA HIS A 533 29.73 -24.50 -8.13
C HIS A 533 29.09 -25.71 -7.48
N ILE A 534 28.63 -26.62 -8.32
CA ILE A 534 27.88 -27.80 -7.91
C ILE A 534 28.55 -29.08 -8.39
N ARG A 535 28.28 -30.17 -7.70
CA ARG A 535 28.59 -31.51 -8.14
C ARG A 535 27.49 -32.48 -7.74
N PRO A 536 27.35 -33.63 -8.45
CA PRO A 536 26.47 -34.68 -7.99
C PRO A 536 26.90 -35.15 -6.58
N GLY A 537 25.96 -35.24 -5.68
CA GLY A 537 26.20 -35.80 -4.36
C GLY A 537 26.28 -37.32 -4.35
N ASP A 538 26.81 -37.88 -3.29
CA ASP A 538 26.94 -39.33 -3.08
C ASP A 538 25.62 -40.01 -2.67
N GLY A 539 24.56 -39.24 -2.44
CA GLY A 539 23.26 -39.74 -2.00
C GLY A 539 23.17 -39.98 -0.49
N THR A 540 24.25 -39.81 0.27
CA THR A 540 24.22 -39.80 1.73
C THR A 540 23.79 -38.40 2.17
N THR A 541 22.52 -38.26 2.51
CA THR A 541 22.00 -37.04 3.11
C THR A 541 22.12 -37.12 4.61
N LEU A 542 22.63 -36.08 5.20
CA LEU A 542 22.63 -35.86 6.66
C LEU A 542 21.21 -35.67 7.20
#